data_1add10354ab94a56dbce40afa5df6b58
#
_entry.id   1add10354ab94a56dbce40afa5df6b58
#
_cell.length_a   1.000
_cell.length_b   1.000
_cell.length_c   1.000
_cell.angle_alpha   90.00
_cell.angle_beta   90.00
_cell.angle_gamma   90.00
#
_symmetry.space_group_name_H-M   'P 1'
#
loop_
_entity.id
_entity.type
_entity.pdbx_description
1 polymer ?
#
loop_
_entity_poly.entity_id
_entity_poly.type
_entity_poly.pdbx_seq_one_letter_code
_entity_poly.pdbx_strand_id
1 'polypeptide(L)'
;HICFLSQQNSYIARMDYNEVLDKFSEPYIIAGHASKAGYVDGVGGNARVNGPGQGVFVKNEDYTGAEDEYDFYFTDEYNHCIRILTPTGRVTTFAGRGNGSTEGGYADGALRTEARFFHPWAIAYDEKRKCFYVGERGEKHDGTKQAVIRKIAQEE
;
A
#
# COMPACT_ATOMS: atom_id res chain seq x y z
N HIS A 1 12.16 5.76 10.56
CA HIS A 1 10.83 5.43 11.13
C HIS A 1 10.41 4.01 10.75
N ILE A 2 9.38 3.52 11.44
CA ILE A 2 8.78 2.21 11.19
C ILE A 2 7.27 2.42 11.03
N CYS A 3 6.68 1.76 10.01
CA CYS A 3 5.24 1.70 9.84
C CYS A 3 4.69 0.33 10.22
N PHE A 4 3.58 0.33 10.93
CA PHE A 4 2.82 -0.86 11.28
C PHE A 4 1.46 -0.84 10.59
N LEU A 5 1.12 -1.93 9.93
CA LEU A 5 -0.16 -2.11 9.27
C LEU A 5 -1.10 -2.89 10.19
N SER A 6 -2.18 -2.27 10.62
CA SER A 6 -3.20 -2.95 11.42
C SER A 6 -4.31 -3.48 10.53
N GLN A 7 -4.18 -4.72 10.10
CA GLN A 7 -5.12 -5.37 9.18
C GLN A 7 -6.55 -5.39 9.73
N GLN A 8 -6.71 -5.81 10.97
CA GLN A 8 -8.05 -5.95 11.58
C GLN A 8 -8.72 -4.61 11.90
N ASN A 9 -7.92 -3.58 12.16
CA ASN A 9 -8.43 -2.28 12.60
C ASN A 9 -8.36 -1.20 11.50
N SER A 10 -7.85 -1.55 10.33
CA SER A 10 -7.86 -0.69 9.13
C SER A 10 -7.18 0.68 9.34
N TYR A 11 -6.00 0.68 9.92
CA TYR A 11 -5.15 1.86 10.02
C TYR A 11 -3.66 1.53 9.83
N ILE A 12 -2.87 2.56 9.63
CA ILE A 12 -1.41 2.51 9.59
C ILE A 12 -0.89 3.33 10.75
N ALA A 13 -0.08 2.72 11.61
CA ALA A 13 0.63 3.39 12.69
C ALA A 13 2.10 3.61 12.32
N ARG A 14 2.68 4.67 12.84
CA ARG A 14 4.08 5.03 12.65
C ARG A 14 4.76 5.24 14.00
N MET A 15 6.05 4.90 14.05
CA MET A 15 6.99 5.29 15.12
C MET A 15 8.19 5.95 14.47
N ASP A 16 8.64 7.06 15.05
CA ASP A 16 9.81 7.78 14.60
C ASP A 16 10.99 7.50 15.52
N TYR A 17 12.17 7.24 14.94
CA TYR A 17 13.39 7.05 15.69
C TYR A 17 14.05 8.40 15.97
N ASN A 18 14.40 8.62 17.22
CA ASN A 18 15.15 9.80 17.65
C ASN A 18 16.60 9.39 17.92
N GLU A 19 17.50 9.83 17.06
CA GLU A 19 18.94 9.49 17.15
C GLU A 19 19.61 10.06 18.40
N VAL A 20 19.19 11.22 18.88
CA VAL A 20 19.76 11.85 20.06
C VAL A 20 19.39 11.10 21.33
N LEU A 21 18.17 10.59 21.40
CA LEU A 21 17.67 9.83 22.54
C LEU A 21 17.86 8.34 22.40
N ASP A 22 18.34 7.87 21.25
CA ASP A 22 18.53 6.46 20.90
C ASP A 22 17.27 5.61 21.17
N LYS A 23 16.10 6.13 20.75
CA LYS A 23 14.82 5.44 20.97
C LYS A 23 13.75 5.81 19.94
N PHE A 24 12.76 4.95 19.80
CA PHE A 24 11.55 5.24 19.05
C PHE A 24 10.55 6.05 19.88
N SER A 25 9.74 6.85 19.17
CA SER A 25 8.56 7.50 19.73
C SER A 25 7.50 6.47 20.12
N GLU A 26 6.51 6.89 20.91
CA GLU A 26 5.27 6.13 21.03
C GLU A 26 4.60 6.01 19.65
N PRO A 27 3.93 4.89 19.35
CA PRO A 27 3.23 4.72 18.08
C PRO A 27 2.03 5.67 17.98
N TYR A 28 1.81 6.21 16.79
CA TYR A 28 0.63 7.02 16.48
C TYR A 28 0.03 6.62 15.13
N ILE A 29 -1.28 6.81 14.97
CA ILE A 29 -1.97 6.53 13.70
C ILE A 29 -1.63 7.64 12.72
N ILE A 30 -0.89 7.31 11.65
CA ILE A 30 -0.56 8.26 10.59
C ILE A 30 -1.64 8.34 9.52
N ALA A 31 -2.36 7.25 9.25
CA ALA A 31 -3.45 7.21 8.29
C ALA A 31 -4.46 6.09 8.58
N GLY A 32 -5.69 6.30 8.13
CA GLY A 32 -6.80 5.39 8.39
C GLY A 32 -7.53 5.72 9.69
N HIS A 33 -8.41 4.86 10.08
CA HIS A 33 -9.21 5.05 11.30
C HIS A 33 -9.51 3.71 11.95
N ALA A 34 -9.17 3.57 13.22
CA ALA A 34 -9.51 2.37 13.99
C ALA A 34 -11.02 2.08 13.91
N SER A 35 -11.37 0.87 13.54
CA SER A 35 -12.74 0.38 13.42
C SER A 35 -13.59 1.00 12.30
N LYS A 36 -12.99 1.74 11.35
CA LYS A 36 -13.69 2.30 10.19
C LYS A 36 -12.97 1.92 8.89
N ALA A 37 -13.17 0.68 8.47
CA ALA A 37 -12.69 0.22 7.17
C ALA A 37 -13.40 0.94 6.02
N GLY A 38 -12.73 1.06 4.87
CA GLY A 38 -13.30 1.65 3.68
C GLY A 38 -12.25 1.92 2.61
N TYR A 39 -12.66 2.62 1.58
CA TYR A 39 -11.80 3.05 0.48
C TYR A 39 -11.98 4.56 0.25
N VAL A 40 -11.06 5.35 0.80
CA VAL A 40 -11.04 6.80 0.60
C VAL A 40 -9.58 7.25 0.54
N ASP A 41 -9.20 7.91 -0.55
CA ASP A 41 -7.94 8.65 -0.62
C ASP A 41 -8.06 9.92 0.25
N GLY A 42 -7.02 10.26 0.97
CA GLY A 42 -7.07 11.41 1.87
C GLY A 42 -5.86 11.50 2.78
N VAL A 43 -5.91 12.43 3.74
CA VAL A 43 -4.83 12.68 4.69
C VAL A 43 -5.23 12.24 6.09
N GLY A 44 -4.36 11.48 6.75
CA GLY A 44 -4.54 11.10 8.14
C GLY A 44 -5.84 10.33 8.38
N GLY A 45 -6.60 10.75 9.37
CA GLY A 45 -7.87 10.15 9.73
C GLY A 45 -9.01 10.31 8.72
N ASN A 46 -8.81 11.09 7.66
CA ASN A 46 -9.75 11.19 6.54
C ASN A 46 -9.56 10.07 5.51
N ALA A 47 -8.40 9.44 5.46
CA ALA A 47 -8.17 8.26 4.64
C ALA A 47 -8.93 7.05 5.18
N ARG A 48 -9.30 6.14 4.29
CA ARG A 48 -9.85 4.83 4.66
C ARG A 48 -9.12 3.74 3.90
N VAL A 49 -8.74 2.71 4.63
CA VAL A 49 -8.14 1.47 4.14
C VAL A 49 -8.95 0.28 4.65
N ASN A 50 -8.77 -0.88 4.04
CA ASN A 50 -9.50 -2.08 4.45
C ASN A 50 -8.59 -3.31 4.41
N GLY A 51 -8.08 -3.70 5.56
CA GLY A 51 -7.18 -4.83 5.68
C GLY A 51 -5.79 -4.59 5.08
N PRO A 52 -5.08 -3.49 5.44
CA PRO A 52 -3.72 -3.27 4.96
C PRO A 52 -2.82 -4.43 5.37
N GLY A 53 -2.13 -5.05 4.40
CA GLY A 53 -1.36 -6.28 4.58
C GLY A 53 0.12 -6.04 4.82
N GLN A 54 0.88 -5.80 3.76
CA GLN A 54 2.32 -5.54 3.81
C GLN A 54 2.68 -4.28 3.02
N GLY A 55 3.87 -3.75 3.29
CA GLY A 55 4.35 -2.56 2.61
C GLY A 55 5.86 -2.50 2.48
N VAL A 56 6.31 -1.62 1.59
CA VAL A 56 7.73 -1.35 1.34
C VAL A 56 7.96 0.15 1.19
N PHE A 57 9.07 0.63 1.71
CA PHE A 57 9.52 2.00 1.49
C PHE A 57 10.27 2.11 0.17
N VAL A 58 9.91 3.11 -0.61
CA VAL A 58 10.57 3.43 -1.88
C VAL A 58 10.98 4.89 -1.86
N LYS A 59 12.25 5.15 -2.17
CA LYS A 59 12.76 6.52 -2.22
C LYS A 59 12.02 7.31 -3.30
N ASN A 60 11.60 8.51 -2.94
CA ASN A 60 10.99 9.45 -3.86
C ASN A 60 12.00 10.58 -4.16
N GLU A 61 12.52 10.59 -5.38
CA GLU A 61 13.55 11.53 -5.82
C GLU A 61 13.03 12.98 -5.90
N ASP A 62 11.73 13.18 -5.87
CA ASP A 62 11.12 14.52 -5.84
C ASP A 62 11.20 15.18 -4.46
N TYR A 63 11.50 14.40 -3.41
CA TYR A 63 11.69 14.92 -2.06
C TYR A 63 13.11 15.46 -1.88
N THR A 64 13.25 16.76 -1.85
CA THR A 64 14.56 17.42 -1.68
C THR A 64 14.71 18.04 -0.31
N GLY A 65 15.78 17.65 0.41
CA GLY A 65 16.17 18.26 1.69
C GLY A 65 15.23 17.95 2.86
N ALA A 66 14.42 16.91 2.75
CA ALA A 66 13.55 16.44 3.83
C ALA A 66 14.19 15.26 4.57
N GLU A 67 13.95 15.16 5.87
CA GLU A 67 14.35 14.00 6.66
C GLU A 67 13.62 12.70 6.23
N ASP A 68 12.42 12.86 5.66
CA ASP A 68 11.59 11.78 5.12
C ASP A 68 11.55 11.82 3.59
N GLU A 69 12.35 11.00 2.96
CA GLU A 69 12.49 10.93 1.49
C GLU A 69 11.80 9.70 0.87
N TYR A 70 11.00 8.97 1.64
CA TYR A 70 10.44 7.69 1.22
C TYR A 70 8.92 7.73 1.26
N ASP A 71 8.30 7.25 0.18
CA ASP A 71 6.90 6.86 0.19
C ASP A 71 6.76 5.40 0.62
N PHE A 72 5.67 5.08 1.27
CA PHE A 72 5.34 3.75 1.72
C PHE A 72 4.24 3.15 0.84
N TYR A 73 4.63 2.17 0.02
CA TYR A 73 3.71 1.43 -0.85
C TYR A 73 3.20 0.22 -0.09
N PHE A 74 1.88 0.04 -0.03
CA PHE A 74 1.29 -1.05 0.73
C PHE A 74 0.09 -1.69 0.03
N THR A 75 -0.13 -2.96 0.36
CA THR A 75 -1.29 -3.70 -0.10
C THR A 75 -2.50 -3.35 0.75
N ASP A 76 -3.61 -3.01 0.10
CA ASP A 76 -4.91 -2.77 0.74
C ASP A 76 -5.84 -3.92 0.34
N GLU A 77 -5.72 -5.04 1.08
CA GLU A 77 -6.17 -6.37 0.69
C GLU A 77 -7.64 -6.41 0.26
N TYR A 78 -8.54 -5.99 1.15
CA TYR A 78 -9.98 -6.07 0.88
C TYR A 78 -10.50 -4.96 -0.04
N ASN A 79 -9.68 -3.97 -0.35
CA ASN A 79 -9.91 -2.98 -1.39
C ASN A 79 -9.31 -3.41 -2.74
N HIS A 80 -8.62 -4.55 -2.80
CA HIS A 80 -8.05 -5.11 -4.02
C HIS A 80 -7.13 -4.14 -4.78
N CYS A 81 -6.29 -3.41 -4.05
CA CYS A 81 -5.40 -2.42 -4.65
C CYS A 81 -4.10 -2.23 -3.88
N ILE A 82 -3.19 -1.49 -4.51
CA ILE A 82 -1.95 -1.02 -3.92
C ILE A 82 -2.09 0.48 -3.67
N ARG A 83 -1.76 0.92 -2.46
CA ARG A 83 -1.84 2.33 -2.04
C ARG A 83 -0.46 2.90 -1.73
N ILE A 84 -0.37 4.21 -1.74
CA ILE A 84 0.82 4.97 -1.33
C ILE A 84 0.47 5.79 -0.10
N LEU A 85 1.34 5.75 0.91
CA LEU A 85 1.33 6.65 2.05
C LEU A 85 2.56 7.54 1.97
N THR A 86 2.36 8.86 1.91
CA THR A 86 3.44 9.83 1.99
C THR A 86 3.91 10.03 3.43
N PRO A 87 5.11 10.60 3.67
CA PRO A 87 5.59 10.92 5.02
C PRO A 87 4.66 11.84 5.82
N THR A 88 3.85 12.65 5.15
CA THR A 88 2.88 13.57 5.77
C THR A 88 1.50 12.94 6.02
N GLY A 89 1.33 11.64 5.74
CA GLY A 89 0.09 10.92 6.02
C GLY A 89 -0.97 10.96 4.91
N ARG A 90 -0.61 11.37 3.69
CA ARG A 90 -1.51 11.30 2.54
C ARG A 90 -1.54 9.90 1.98
N VAL A 91 -2.74 9.35 1.83
CA VAL A 91 -2.99 8.07 1.16
C VAL A 91 -3.60 8.30 -0.21
N THR A 92 -3.00 7.71 -1.23
CA THR A 92 -3.50 7.69 -2.59
C THR A 92 -3.49 6.26 -3.14
N THR A 93 -4.21 6.01 -4.22
CA THR A 93 -4.20 4.70 -4.88
C THR A 93 -3.15 4.68 -5.98
N PHE A 94 -2.24 3.71 -5.93
CA PHE A 94 -1.18 3.51 -6.91
C PHE A 94 -1.63 2.61 -8.06
N ALA A 95 -2.19 1.45 -7.75
CA ALA A 95 -2.58 0.46 -8.76
C ALA A 95 -3.80 -0.34 -8.31
N GLY A 96 -4.60 -0.76 -9.26
CA GLY A 96 -5.78 -1.57 -9.05
C GLY A 96 -7.08 -0.79 -9.14
N ARG A 97 -8.20 -1.50 -8.97
CA ARG A 97 -9.56 -0.98 -9.10
C ARG A 97 -9.87 -0.40 -10.49
N GLY A 98 -9.28 -1.04 -11.53
CA GLY A 98 -9.52 -0.66 -12.91
C GLY A 98 -11.02 -0.55 -13.22
N ASN A 99 -11.41 0.46 -14.01
CA ASN A 99 -12.79 0.84 -14.30
C ASN A 99 -13.65 1.19 -13.06
N GLY A 100 -13.00 1.59 -11.95
CA GLY A 100 -13.70 1.93 -10.70
C GLY A 100 -14.31 0.72 -9.99
N SER A 101 -13.91 -0.50 -10.35
CA SER A 101 -14.46 -1.72 -9.76
C SER A 101 -14.15 -1.81 -8.26
N THR A 102 -15.16 -2.15 -7.47
CA THR A 102 -15.01 -2.47 -6.05
C THR A 102 -14.65 -3.94 -5.82
N GLU A 103 -14.79 -4.76 -6.84
CA GLU A 103 -14.50 -6.18 -6.79
C GLU A 103 -13.05 -6.46 -7.20
N GLY A 104 -12.48 -7.48 -6.62
CA GLY A 104 -11.19 -8.01 -7.04
C GLY A 104 -11.24 -8.63 -8.43
N GLY A 105 -10.08 -8.81 -9.02
CA GLY A 105 -9.96 -9.45 -10.33
C GLY A 105 -8.52 -9.64 -10.74
N TYR A 106 -8.34 -10.26 -11.89
CA TYR A 106 -7.05 -10.55 -12.50
C TYR A 106 -6.99 -9.88 -13.86
N ALA A 107 -6.62 -8.62 -13.90
CA ALA A 107 -6.43 -7.90 -15.15
C ALA A 107 -5.11 -7.15 -15.13
N ASP A 108 -4.34 -7.29 -16.20
CA ASP A 108 -3.16 -6.48 -16.48
C ASP A 108 -3.56 -5.24 -17.29
N GLY A 109 -2.69 -4.26 -17.28
CA GLY A 109 -2.91 -3.02 -18.04
C GLY A 109 -2.54 -1.77 -17.22
N ALA A 110 -3.04 -0.64 -17.66
CA ALA A 110 -2.77 0.65 -17.02
C ALA A 110 -3.19 0.65 -15.55
N LEU A 111 -2.28 1.07 -14.66
CA LEU A 111 -2.34 0.85 -13.22
C LEU A 111 -3.66 1.28 -12.56
N ARG A 112 -4.23 2.40 -13.03
CA ARG A 112 -5.43 2.99 -12.40
C ARG A 112 -6.72 2.78 -13.19
N THR A 113 -6.63 2.44 -14.46
CA THR A 113 -7.80 2.36 -15.35
C THR A 113 -8.14 0.94 -15.78
N GLU A 114 -7.18 0.03 -15.78
CA GLU A 114 -7.35 -1.33 -16.30
C GLU A 114 -6.95 -2.41 -15.30
N ALA A 115 -5.81 -2.21 -14.59
CA ALA A 115 -5.27 -3.22 -13.70
C ALA A 115 -6.24 -3.54 -12.56
N ARG A 116 -6.41 -4.84 -12.28
CA ARG A 116 -7.20 -5.35 -11.17
C ARG A 116 -6.40 -6.40 -10.43
N PHE A 117 -6.44 -6.35 -9.11
CA PHE A 117 -5.85 -7.33 -8.20
C PHE A 117 -6.94 -8.08 -7.45
N PHE A 118 -6.59 -9.25 -6.95
CA PHE A 118 -7.45 -10.05 -6.08
C PHE A 118 -6.72 -10.34 -4.77
N HIS A 119 -7.18 -9.74 -3.68
CA HIS A 119 -6.58 -9.88 -2.35
C HIS A 119 -5.04 -9.77 -2.37
N PRO A 120 -4.46 -8.64 -2.81
CA PRO A 120 -3.02 -8.45 -2.77
C PRO A 120 -2.57 -8.44 -1.31
N TRP A 121 -1.56 -9.24 -1.00
CA TRP A 121 -1.07 -9.41 0.37
C TRP A 121 0.39 -8.99 0.53
N ALA A 122 1.26 -9.56 -0.29
CA ALA A 122 2.69 -9.29 -0.22
C ALA A 122 3.10 -8.25 -1.27
N ILE A 123 4.09 -7.43 -0.94
CA ILE A 123 4.70 -6.48 -1.86
C ILE A 123 6.18 -6.38 -1.60
N ALA A 124 6.97 -6.35 -2.68
CA ALA A 124 8.40 -6.11 -2.67
C ALA A 124 8.79 -5.15 -3.78
N TYR A 125 9.86 -4.41 -3.60
CA TYR A 125 10.38 -3.49 -4.59
C TYR A 125 11.80 -3.88 -5.00
N ASP A 126 12.03 -3.98 -6.30
CA ASP A 126 13.36 -4.15 -6.91
C ASP A 126 13.88 -2.77 -7.32
N GLU A 127 14.76 -2.21 -6.48
CA GLU A 127 15.30 -0.87 -6.71
C GLU A 127 16.14 -0.80 -8.01
N LYS A 128 16.85 -1.87 -8.33
CA LYS A 128 17.68 -1.93 -9.53
C LYS A 128 16.85 -1.94 -10.81
N ARG A 129 15.71 -2.65 -10.80
CA ARG A 129 14.81 -2.76 -11.95
C ARG A 129 13.66 -1.77 -11.90
N LYS A 130 13.55 -0.98 -10.82
CA LYS A 130 12.47 -0.01 -10.61
C LYS A 130 11.07 -0.63 -10.80
N CYS A 131 10.84 -1.80 -10.22
CA CYS A 131 9.58 -2.50 -10.33
C CYS A 131 9.13 -3.13 -9.00
N PHE A 132 7.82 -3.34 -8.88
CA PHE A 132 7.23 -4.04 -7.75
C PHE A 132 6.86 -5.46 -8.13
N TYR A 133 6.91 -6.34 -7.14
CA TYR A 133 6.29 -7.67 -7.18
C TYR A 133 5.21 -7.74 -6.12
N VAL A 134 4.02 -8.13 -6.53
CA VAL A 134 2.84 -8.22 -5.66
C VAL A 134 2.37 -9.66 -5.61
N GLY A 135 2.32 -10.24 -4.42
CA GLY A 135 1.74 -11.55 -4.18
C GLY A 135 0.26 -11.43 -3.85
N GLU A 136 -0.57 -12.15 -4.57
CA GLU A 136 -2.02 -12.20 -4.38
C GLU A 136 -2.42 -13.51 -3.69
N ARG A 137 -3.40 -13.44 -2.78
CA ARG A 137 -4.03 -14.65 -2.23
C ARG A 137 -4.96 -15.21 -3.30
N GLY A 138 -4.57 -16.36 -3.89
CA GLY A 138 -5.29 -16.89 -5.02
C GLY A 138 -6.64 -17.52 -4.67
N GLU A 139 -7.71 -16.86 -5.07
CA GLU A 139 -8.89 -17.58 -5.54
C GLU A 139 -9.08 -17.18 -6.99
N LYS A 140 -8.86 -18.09 -7.92
CA LYS A 140 -9.28 -17.85 -9.29
C LYS A 140 -10.81 -17.80 -9.35
N HIS A 141 -11.32 -17.04 -10.30
CA HIS A 141 -12.75 -16.94 -10.60
C HIS A 141 -13.43 -18.32 -10.87
N ASP A 142 -12.62 -19.36 -11.09
CA ASP A 142 -13.05 -20.74 -11.32
C ASP A 142 -12.99 -21.62 -10.06
N GLY A 143 -12.77 -21.04 -8.89
CA GLY A 143 -12.67 -21.75 -7.62
C GLY A 143 -11.35 -22.47 -7.37
N THR A 144 -10.37 -22.36 -8.27
CA THR A 144 -9.03 -22.90 -8.04
C THR A 144 -8.19 -21.92 -7.21
N LYS A 145 -7.72 -22.38 -6.05
CA LYS A 145 -6.82 -21.60 -5.19
C LYS A 145 -5.41 -21.62 -5.76
N GLN A 146 -5.02 -20.57 -6.43
CA GLN A 146 -3.66 -20.43 -6.93
C GLN A 146 -3.12 -19.06 -6.59
N ALA A 147 -2.09 -19.00 -5.74
CA ALA A 147 -1.34 -17.79 -5.50
C ALA A 147 -0.70 -17.30 -6.80
N VAL A 148 -0.74 -15.98 -7.02
CA VAL A 148 -0.18 -15.34 -8.21
C VAL A 148 0.81 -14.28 -7.76
N ILE A 149 1.93 -14.18 -8.46
CA ILE A 149 2.86 -13.05 -8.33
C ILE A 149 2.71 -12.18 -9.56
N ARG A 150 2.40 -10.91 -9.33
CA ARG A 150 2.26 -9.90 -10.37
C ARG A 150 3.44 -8.93 -10.33
N LYS A 151 3.90 -8.52 -11.49
CA LYS A 151 4.93 -7.49 -11.64
C LYS A 151 4.29 -6.17 -12.07
N ILE A 152 4.65 -5.09 -11.37
CA ILE A 152 4.33 -3.72 -11.77
C ILE A 152 5.63 -3.06 -12.19
N ALA A 153 5.75 -2.68 -13.46
CA ALA A 153 6.90 -1.98 -14.01
C ALA A 153 6.43 -0.81 -14.87
N GLN A 154 7.26 0.21 -14.99
CA GLN A 154 7.08 1.22 -16.05
C GLN A 154 7.38 0.57 -17.40
N GLU A 155 6.56 0.82 -18.39
CA GLU A 155 6.90 0.51 -19.78
C GLU A 155 8.03 1.44 -20.20
N GLU A 156 9.05 0.86 -20.88
CA GLU A 156 10.15 1.61 -21.49
C GLU A 156 9.67 2.43 -22.69
#